data_064116098f5bf3ec7c1a51b6e6fd585b
#
_entry.id   064116098f5bf3ec7c1a51b6e6fd585b
#
_cell.length_a   1.000
_cell.length_b   1.000
_cell.length_c   1.000
_cell.angle_alpha   90.00
_cell.angle_beta   90.00
_cell.angle_gamma   90.00
#
_symmetry.space_group_name_H-M   'P 1'
#
loop_
_entity.id
_entity.type
_entity.pdbx_description
1 polymer ?
#
loop_
_entity_poly.entity_id
_entity_poly.type
_entity_poly.pdbx_seq_one_letter_code
_entity_poly.pdbx_strand_id
1 'polypeptide(L)'
;MISIFIDTSLSNVSISIIKDNKILSLIEKNIPNAHSIYTTSFLDKALKESGVSPYEVDNIYVINGPGSFTGLRIGVTIAKTYGYLIKKDLTPVSSLKSYALSTDLPFPIMSIIPANKTHYYIGIYNDHYEPIIKEEFASHDTIKELIDTYHPSLVGPDSTILGDYQINKVSLNILNIINYYKDKEKVNYFKLVPNYLKLPQAIEDKNK
;
A
#
# COMPACT_ATOMS: atom_id res chain seq x y z
N MET A 1 5.10 -9.08 20.18
CA MET A 1 4.47 -7.87 19.62
C MET A 1 3.49 -8.29 18.54
N ILE A 2 2.23 -7.85 18.65
CA ILE A 2 1.14 -8.22 17.74
C ILE A 2 0.82 -7.04 16.84
N SER A 3 0.74 -7.28 15.54
CA SER A 3 0.50 -6.25 14.54
C SER A 3 -0.62 -6.64 13.58
N ILE A 4 -1.36 -5.63 13.11
CA ILE A 4 -2.30 -5.75 12.00
C ILE A 4 -1.72 -5.04 10.79
N PHE A 5 -1.82 -5.65 9.62
CA PHE A 5 -1.58 -5.01 8.33
C PHE A 5 -2.88 -4.94 7.54
N ILE A 6 -3.20 -3.77 6.98
CA ILE A 6 -4.43 -3.54 6.20
C ILE A 6 -4.05 -2.90 4.87
N ASP A 7 -4.42 -3.56 3.78
CA ASP A 7 -4.35 -3.01 2.43
C ASP A 7 -5.70 -3.15 1.72
N THR A 8 -6.21 -2.02 1.25
CA THR A 8 -7.42 -1.91 0.42
C THR A 8 -7.17 -0.99 -0.77
N SER A 9 -5.90 -0.73 -1.08
CA SER A 9 -5.49 0.30 -2.03
C SER A 9 -5.78 -0.03 -3.49
N LEU A 10 -5.94 -1.32 -3.81
CA LEU A 10 -6.23 -1.81 -5.16
C LEU A 10 -7.48 -2.69 -5.16
N SER A 11 -7.67 -3.54 -6.19
CA SER A 11 -8.79 -4.47 -6.29
C SER A 11 -8.78 -5.59 -5.25
N ASN A 12 -7.61 -5.91 -4.73
CA ASN A 12 -7.44 -6.88 -3.67
C ASN A 12 -7.58 -6.20 -2.30
N VAL A 13 -8.20 -6.89 -1.36
CA VAL A 13 -8.09 -6.62 0.07
C VAL A 13 -7.10 -7.60 0.66
N SER A 14 -6.11 -7.10 1.39
CA SER A 14 -5.17 -7.90 2.17
C SER A 14 -5.22 -7.48 3.64
N ILE A 15 -5.52 -8.43 4.52
CA ILE A 15 -5.52 -8.23 5.98
C ILE A 15 -4.68 -9.34 6.59
N SER A 16 -3.72 -8.97 7.41
CA SER A 16 -2.87 -9.92 8.09
C SER A 16 -2.72 -9.60 9.57
N ILE A 17 -2.70 -10.66 10.39
CA ILE A 17 -2.34 -10.62 11.81
C ILE A 17 -0.96 -11.23 11.96
N ILE A 18 -0.05 -10.46 12.53
CA ILE A 18 1.36 -10.83 12.67
C ILE A 18 1.74 -10.82 14.14
N LYS A 19 2.44 -11.86 14.60
CA LYS A 19 3.03 -11.91 15.93
C LYS A 19 4.51 -12.28 15.82
N ASP A 20 5.37 -11.45 16.41
CA ASP A 20 6.81 -11.71 16.53
C ASP A 20 7.44 -12.13 15.18
N ASN A 21 7.20 -11.34 14.14
CA ASN A 21 7.68 -11.57 12.76
C ASN A 21 7.14 -12.85 12.10
N LYS A 22 5.99 -13.36 12.55
CA LYS A 22 5.32 -14.53 11.96
C LYS A 22 3.88 -14.18 11.63
N ILE A 23 3.45 -14.49 10.41
CA ILE A 23 2.05 -14.34 10.00
C ILE A 23 1.22 -15.43 10.68
N LEU A 24 0.23 -15.03 11.49
CA LEU A 24 -0.72 -15.93 12.14
C LEU A 24 -1.98 -16.13 11.30
N SER A 25 -2.46 -15.09 10.62
CA SER A 25 -3.56 -15.16 9.67
C SER A 25 -3.31 -14.18 8.52
N LEU A 26 -3.65 -14.60 7.31
CA LEU A 26 -3.61 -13.78 6.10
C LEU A 26 -4.89 -14.01 5.29
N ILE A 27 -5.64 -12.96 5.08
CA ILE A 27 -6.82 -12.95 4.20
C ILE A 27 -6.52 -12.07 3.01
N GLU A 28 -6.40 -12.67 1.84
CA GLU A 28 -6.28 -11.97 0.56
C GLU A 28 -7.44 -12.34 -0.34
N LYS A 29 -8.17 -11.35 -0.80
CA LYS A 29 -9.34 -11.54 -1.67
C LYS A 29 -9.42 -10.45 -2.73
N ASN A 30 -9.59 -10.86 -3.97
CA ASN A 30 -9.95 -9.95 -5.05
C ASN A 30 -11.47 -9.72 -4.97
N ILE A 31 -11.86 -8.49 -4.60
CA ILE A 31 -13.26 -8.11 -4.39
C ILE A 31 -13.53 -6.71 -5.00
N PRO A 32 -13.38 -6.55 -6.32
CA PRO A 32 -13.55 -5.26 -6.94
C PRO A 32 -14.94 -4.67 -6.60
N ASN A 33 -14.96 -3.39 -6.22
CA ASN A 33 -16.15 -2.63 -5.84
C ASN A 33 -16.90 -3.11 -4.56
N ALA A 34 -16.36 -4.06 -3.80
CA ALA A 34 -17.01 -4.62 -2.62
C ALA A 34 -16.20 -4.43 -1.31
N HIS A 35 -15.16 -3.59 -1.32
CA HIS A 35 -14.31 -3.35 -0.16
C HIS A 35 -15.07 -2.92 1.08
N SER A 36 -16.04 -1.99 0.95
CA SER A 36 -16.83 -1.50 2.07
C SER A 36 -17.72 -2.57 2.72
N ILE A 37 -18.07 -3.61 1.97
CA ILE A 37 -18.94 -4.69 2.46
C ILE A 37 -18.14 -5.71 3.28
N TYR A 38 -16.91 -6.06 2.81
CA TYR A 38 -16.21 -7.23 3.34
C TYR A 38 -15.02 -6.91 4.22
N THR A 39 -14.38 -5.74 4.11
CA THR A 39 -13.11 -5.49 4.79
C THR A 39 -13.22 -5.63 6.31
N THR A 40 -14.28 -5.14 6.94
CA THR A 40 -14.48 -5.28 8.39
C THR A 40 -14.69 -6.73 8.80
N SER A 41 -15.47 -7.50 8.03
CA SER A 41 -15.67 -8.92 8.31
C SER A 41 -14.40 -9.76 8.10
N PHE A 42 -13.53 -9.36 7.16
CA PHE A 42 -12.23 -9.99 6.98
C PHE A 42 -11.29 -9.69 8.14
N LEU A 43 -11.32 -8.47 8.70
CA LEU A 43 -10.56 -8.14 9.90
C LEU A 43 -11.01 -8.97 11.11
N ASP A 44 -12.32 -9.07 11.36
CA ASP A 44 -12.89 -9.91 12.42
C ASP A 44 -12.49 -11.38 12.23
N LYS A 45 -12.61 -11.88 11.00
CA LYS A 45 -12.20 -13.25 10.65
C LYS A 45 -10.71 -13.49 10.89
N ALA A 46 -9.84 -12.57 10.46
CA ALA A 46 -8.39 -12.70 10.66
C ALA A 46 -8.01 -12.74 12.14
N LEU A 47 -8.63 -11.90 12.97
CA LEU A 47 -8.45 -11.92 14.43
C LEU A 47 -8.91 -13.25 15.04
N LYS A 48 -10.09 -13.76 14.67
CA LYS A 48 -10.59 -15.05 15.13
C LYS A 48 -9.69 -16.22 14.74
N GLU A 49 -9.28 -16.28 13.48
CA GLU A 49 -8.38 -17.34 12.98
C GLU A 49 -7.01 -17.31 13.65
N SER A 50 -6.50 -16.14 13.99
CA SER A 50 -5.21 -15.99 14.70
C SER A 50 -5.30 -16.28 16.20
N GLY A 51 -6.49 -16.36 16.77
CA GLY A 51 -6.70 -16.48 18.22
C GLY A 51 -6.30 -15.22 18.99
N VAL A 52 -6.15 -14.08 18.31
CA VAL A 52 -5.73 -12.80 18.89
C VAL A 52 -6.95 -11.98 19.30
N SER A 53 -6.99 -11.54 20.55
CA SER A 53 -8.00 -10.57 21.00
C SER A 53 -7.78 -9.21 20.35
N PRO A 54 -8.84 -8.50 19.91
CA PRO A 54 -8.71 -7.14 19.40
C PRO A 54 -7.87 -6.20 20.26
N TYR A 55 -7.90 -6.36 21.57
CA TYR A 55 -7.20 -5.49 22.52
C TYR A 55 -5.72 -5.85 22.73
N GLU A 56 -5.26 -6.99 22.24
CA GLU A 56 -3.85 -7.41 22.32
C GLU A 56 -2.97 -6.82 21.22
N VAL A 57 -3.56 -6.11 20.28
CA VAL A 57 -2.85 -5.52 19.14
C VAL A 57 -1.99 -4.34 19.59
N ASP A 58 -0.71 -4.39 19.26
CA ASP A 58 0.27 -3.36 19.58
C ASP A 58 0.43 -2.31 18.48
N ASN A 59 0.36 -2.73 17.21
CA ASN A 59 0.60 -1.88 16.04
C ASN A 59 -0.43 -2.12 14.93
N ILE A 60 -0.74 -1.04 14.22
CA ILE A 60 -1.62 -1.08 13.04
C ILE A 60 -0.88 -0.42 11.89
N TYR A 61 -0.58 -1.21 10.87
CA TYR A 61 -0.01 -0.76 9.59
C TYR A 61 -1.13 -0.69 8.57
N VAL A 62 -1.25 0.43 7.89
CA VAL A 62 -2.28 0.60 6.86
C VAL A 62 -1.71 1.26 5.63
N ILE A 63 -1.94 0.65 4.48
CA ILE A 63 -1.61 1.30 3.21
C ILE A 63 -2.54 2.50 3.04
N ASN A 64 -1.94 3.70 3.03
CA ASN A 64 -2.67 4.94 2.88
C ASN A 64 -2.52 5.60 1.49
N GLY A 65 -1.82 4.95 0.56
CA GLY A 65 -1.71 5.40 -0.83
C GLY A 65 -0.29 5.36 -1.41
N PRO A 66 -0.18 5.65 -2.71
CA PRO A 66 -1.27 5.94 -3.64
C PRO A 66 -2.08 4.69 -4.07
N GLY A 67 -3.27 4.90 -4.63
CA GLY A 67 -4.14 3.81 -5.09
C GLY A 67 -5.57 4.24 -5.35
N SER A 68 -6.49 3.28 -5.31
CA SER A 68 -7.93 3.51 -5.46
C SER A 68 -8.47 4.48 -4.41
N PHE A 69 -9.07 5.57 -4.86
CA PHE A 69 -9.64 6.60 -3.98
C PHE A 69 -10.64 6.03 -2.95
N THR A 70 -11.54 5.17 -3.41
CA THR A 70 -12.53 4.51 -2.55
C THR A 70 -11.87 3.50 -1.62
N GLY A 71 -10.97 2.67 -2.16
CA GLY A 71 -10.27 1.65 -1.38
C GLY A 71 -9.46 2.25 -0.24
N LEU A 72 -8.64 3.27 -0.52
CA LEU A 72 -7.84 3.96 0.49
C LEU A 72 -8.68 4.55 1.62
N ARG A 73 -9.83 5.16 1.30
CA ARG A 73 -10.74 5.69 2.32
C ARG A 73 -11.29 4.60 3.23
N ILE A 74 -11.65 3.45 2.67
CA ILE A 74 -12.17 2.32 3.44
C ILE A 74 -11.11 1.81 4.42
N GLY A 75 -9.90 1.49 3.93
CA GLY A 75 -8.82 0.98 4.77
C GLY A 75 -8.40 1.95 5.87
N VAL A 76 -8.20 3.21 5.50
CA VAL A 76 -7.84 4.27 6.45
C VAL A 76 -8.94 4.48 7.48
N THR A 77 -10.23 4.48 7.10
CA THR A 77 -11.34 4.63 8.06
C THR A 77 -11.39 3.46 9.04
N ILE A 78 -11.26 2.23 8.56
CA ILE A 78 -11.24 1.03 9.42
C ILE A 78 -10.05 1.08 10.38
N ALA A 79 -8.84 1.38 9.88
CA ALA A 79 -7.65 1.52 10.71
C ALA A 79 -7.82 2.60 11.78
N LYS A 80 -8.35 3.78 11.43
CA LYS A 80 -8.63 4.88 12.37
C LYS A 80 -9.63 4.46 13.45
N THR A 81 -10.73 3.83 13.05
CA THR A 81 -11.76 3.36 13.99
C THR A 81 -11.17 2.34 14.97
N TYR A 82 -10.39 1.39 14.44
CA TYR A 82 -9.75 0.39 15.25
C TYR A 82 -8.70 1.00 16.20
N GLY A 83 -7.81 1.86 15.68
CA GLY A 83 -6.83 2.59 16.47
C GLY A 83 -7.46 3.44 17.59
N TYR A 84 -8.60 4.09 17.31
CA TYR A 84 -9.38 4.81 18.30
C TYR A 84 -9.89 3.89 19.43
N LEU A 85 -10.44 2.73 19.07
CA LEU A 85 -10.98 1.77 20.06
C LEU A 85 -9.91 1.22 20.99
N ILE A 86 -8.74 0.87 20.47
CA ILE A 86 -7.65 0.29 21.27
C ILE A 86 -6.61 1.31 21.75
N LYS A 87 -6.81 2.61 21.44
CA LYS A 87 -5.92 3.72 21.83
C LYS A 87 -4.49 3.55 21.30
N LYS A 88 -4.34 3.13 20.06
CA LYS A 88 -3.05 2.96 19.37
C LYS A 88 -2.94 3.87 18.16
N ASP A 89 -1.80 4.53 18.01
CA ASP A 89 -1.45 5.28 16.81
C ASP A 89 -1.17 4.33 15.63
N LEU A 90 -1.25 4.86 14.43
CA LEU A 90 -1.20 4.11 13.18
C LEU A 90 0.12 4.34 12.46
N THR A 91 0.61 3.34 11.77
CA THR A 91 1.75 3.47 10.86
C THR A 91 1.25 3.53 9.42
N PRO A 92 1.31 4.72 8.78
CA PRO A 92 1.00 4.83 7.35
C PRO A 92 2.06 4.14 6.51
N VAL A 93 1.61 3.41 5.50
CA VAL A 93 2.47 2.62 4.61
C VAL A 93 2.22 3.06 3.17
N SER A 94 3.30 3.39 2.43
CA SER A 94 3.19 3.66 1.00
C SER A 94 2.96 2.38 0.21
N SER A 95 1.97 2.38 -0.68
CA SER A 95 1.75 1.27 -1.61
C SER A 95 2.91 1.07 -2.59
N LEU A 96 3.48 2.14 -3.14
CA LEU A 96 4.61 2.04 -4.07
C LEU A 96 5.86 1.48 -3.37
N LYS A 97 6.20 2.01 -2.20
CA LYS A 97 7.32 1.50 -1.43
C LYS A 97 7.12 0.04 -1.00
N SER A 98 5.89 -0.38 -0.77
CA SER A 98 5.56 -1.77 -0.44
C SER A 98 5.95 -2.73 -1.56
N TYR A 99 5.79 -2.37 -2.84
CA TYR A 99 6.25 -3.19 -3.95
C TYR A 99 7.78 -3.24 -4.03
N ALA A 100 8.47 -2.10 -3.82
CA ALA A 100 9.93 -2.09 -3.78
C ALA A 100 10.49 -2.96 -2.64
N LEU A 101 9.86 -2.95 -1.45
CA LEU A 101 10.22 -3.78 -0.31
C LEU A 101 9.92 -5.29 -0.49
N SER A 102 9.19 -5.64 -1.54
CA SER A 102 8.67 -7.00 -1.77
C SER A 102 9.38 -7.74 -2.89
N THR A 103 10.52 -7.23 -3.37
CA THR A 103 11.31 -7.83 -4.44
C THR A 103 12.79 -7.87 -4.09
N ASP A 104 13.50 -8.84 -4.68
CA ASP A 104 14.97 -8.97 -4.60
C ASP A 104 15.64 -8.58 -5.92
N LEU A 105 14.95 -7.85 -6.80
CA LEU A 105 15.50 -7.38 -8.06
C LEU A 105 16.59 -6.31 -7.81
N PRO A 106 17.54 -6.13 -8.75
CA PRO A 106 18.59 -5.13 -8.63
C PRO A 106 18.04 -3.71 -8.51
N PHE A 107 18.70 -2.90 -7.69
CA PHE A 107 18.44 -1.46 -7.58
C PHE A 107 19.08 -0.66 -8.74
N PRO A 108 18.54 0.52 -9.09
CA PRO A 108 17.35 1.13 -8.47
C PRO A 108 16.07 0.39 -8.84
N ILE A 109 15.05 0.45 -7.98
CA ILE A 109 13.75 -0.15 -8.21
C ILE A 109 12.72 0.95 -8.48
N MET A 110 11.99 0.84 -9.59
CA MET A 110 10.83 1.67 -9.91
C MET A 110 9.56 0.88 -9.65
N SER A 111 8.79 1.32 -8.66
CA SER A 111 7.44 0.80 -8.42
C SER A 111 6.43 1.54 -9.30
N ILE A 112 5.53 0.79 -9.94
CA ILE A 112 4.54 1.32 -10.89
C ILE A 112 3.17 0.75 -10.56
N ILE A 113 2.20 1.62 -10.27
CA ILE A 113 0.80 1.25 -10.04
C ILE A 113 -0.06 1.97 -11.07
N PRO A 114 -0.87 1.26 -11.88
CA PRO A 114 -1.80 1.89 -12.81
C PRO A 114 -2.81 2.79 -12.08
N ALA A 115 -2.93 4.05 -12.51
CA ALA A 115 -3.91 5.00 -11.99
C ALA A 115 -5.13 5.13 -12.90
N ASN A 116 -4.90 5.16 -14.21
CA ASN A 116 -5.92 5.15 -15.26
C ASN A 116 -5.31 4.61 -16.57
N LYS A 117 -5.98 4.81 -17.72
CA LYS A 117 -5.52 4.30 -19.01
C LYS A 117 -4.21 4.91 -19.52
N THR A 118 -3.83 6.09 -19.06
CA THR A 118 -2.70 6.89 -19.60
C THR A 118 -1.70 7.32 -18.53
N HIS A 119 -2.01 7.14 -17.26
CA HIS A 119 -1.16 7.59 -16.16
C HIS A 119 -1.01 6.53 -15.08
N TYR A 120 0.07 6.65 -14.34
CA TYR A 120 0.51 5.73 -13.32
C TYR A 120 0.96 6.49 -12.07
N TYR A 121 0.90 5.84 -10.94
CA TYR A 121 1.66 6.26 -9.76
C TYR A 121 3.01 5.57 -9.80
N ILE A 122 4.08 6.33 -9.58
CA ILE A 122 5.45 5.82 -9.62
C ILE A 122 6.28 6.32 -8.45
N GLY A 123 7.38 5.62 -8.18
CA GLY A 123 8.46 6.06 -7.31
C GLY A 123 9.70 5.23 -7.59
N ILE A 124 10.90 5.85 -7.56
CA ILE A 124 12.18 5.16 -7.76
C ILE A 124 12.95 5.18 -6.44
N TYR A 125 13.45 4.03 -6.03
CA TYR A 125 14.11 3.83 -4.75
C TYR A 125 15.52 3.26 -4.92
N ASN A 126 16.44 3.72 -4.03
CA ASN A 126 17.78 3.15 -3.90
C ASN A 126 17.77 1.88 -3.01
N ASP A 127 18.93 1.31 -2.77
CA ASP A 127 19.15 0.09 -1.97
C ASP A 127 18.84 0.25 -0.46
N HIS A 128 18.69 1.48 0.01
CA HIS A 128 18.17 1.80 1.35
C HIS A 128 16.67 2.11 1.36
N TYR A 129 15.98 1.90 0.23
CA TYR A 129 14.58 2.26 -0.01
C TYR A 129 14.27 3.75 0.18
N GLU A 130 15.28 4.62 0.03
CA GLU A 130 15.11 6.06 -0.02
C GLU A 130 14.74 6.50 -1.44
N PRO A 131 13.88 7.52 -1.60
CA PRO A 131 13.43 7.93 -2.92
C PRO A 131 14.55 8.64 -3.70
N ILE A 132 14.94 8.07 -4.85
CA ILE A 132 15.69 8.78 -5.91
C ILE A 132 14.72 9.71 -6.64
N ILE A 133 13.55 9.20 -7.02
CA ILE A 133 12.41 9.98 -7.49
C ILE A 133 11.29 9.80 -6.47
N LYS A 134 10.76 10.92 -5.96
CA LYS A 134 9.62 10.91 -5.04
C LYS A 134 8.38 10.34 -5.71
N GLU A 135 7.51 9.80 -4.90
CA GLU A 135 6.24 9.27 -5.38
C GLU A 135 5.43 10.36 -6.09
N GLU A 136 5.03 10.08 -7.32
CA GLU A 136 4.31 11.04 -8.17
C GLU A 136 3.30 10.36 -9.10
N PHE A 137 2.41 11.18 -9.67
CA PHE A 137 1.48 10.81 -10.72
C PHE A 137 2.09 11.18 -12.07
N ALA A 138 2.44 10.19 -12.89
CA ALA A 138 3.24 10.35 -14.09
C ALA A 138 2.53 9.84 -15.36
N SER A 139 2.80 10.50 -16.48
CA SER A 139 2.40 10.03 -17.81
C SER A 139 3.28 8.88 -18.30
N HIS A 140 2.84 8.19 -19.35
CA HIS A 140 3.63 7.17 -20.02
C HIS A 140 4.99 7.71 -20.53
N ASP A 141 5.01 8.90 -21.09
CA ASP A 141 6.24 9.51 -21.64
C ASP A 141 7.24 9.84 -20.52
N THR A 142 6.75 10.40 -19.41
CA THR A 142 7.58 10.68 -18.23
C THR A 142 8.22 9.39 -17.68
N ILE A 143 7.45 8.29 -17.61
CA ILE A 143 7.96 7.00 -17.14
C ILE A 143 9.06 6.49 -18.06
N LYS A 144 8.87 6.60 -19.39
CA LYS A 144 9.87 6.20 -20.37
C LYS A 144 11.18 6.96 -20.19
N GLU A 145 11.12 8.29 -20.06
CA GLU A 145 12.29 9.13 -19.79
C GLU A 145 13.03 8.71 -18.52
N LEU A 146 12.28 8.39 -17.45
CA LEU A 146 12.86 7.93 -16.20
C LEU A 146 13.50 6.55 -16.30
N ILE A 147 12.90 5.63 -17.06
CA ILE A 147 13.48 4.31 -17.33
C ILE A 147 14.79 4.45 -18.12
N ASP A 148 14.81 5.28 -19.15
CA ASP A 148 15.99 5.50 -19.99
C ASP A 148 17.11 6.21 -19.20
N THR A 149 16.77 7.00 -18.17
CA THR A 149 17.73 7.73 -17.34
C THR A 149 18.32 6.88 -16.21
N TYR A 150 17.47 6.13 -15.51
CA TYR A 150 17.85 5.43 -14.29
C TYR A 150 18.05 3.92 -14.45
N HIS A 151 17.61 3.34 -15.57
CA HIS A 151 17.63 1.91 -15.86
C HIS A 151 17.15 1.02 -14.69
N PRO A 152 15.98 1.33 -14.08
CA PRO A 152 15.51 0.64 -12.88
C PRO A 152 14.94 -0.74 -13.19
N SER A 153 14.94 -1.62 -12.18
CA SER A 153 14.06 -2.79 -12.18
C SER A 153 12.62 -2.35 -11.98
N LEU A 154 11.72 -2.76 -12.88
CA LEU A 154 10.31 -2.35 -12.86
C LEU A 154 9.46 -3.36 -12.11
N VAL A 155 8.70 -2.92 -11.11
CA VAL A 155 7.83 -3.76 -10.28
C VAL A 155 6.44 -3.17 -10.11
N GLY A 156 5.44 -4.02 -9.94
CA GLY A 156 4.06 -3.58 -9.71
C GLY A 156 3.10 -4.71 -9.36
N PRO A 157 1.81 -4.38 -9.18
CA PRO A 157 0.77 -5.36 -8.80
C PRO A 157 0.47 -6.38 -9.90
N ASP A 158 0.71 -6.04 -11.15
CA ASP A 158 0.41 -6.86 -12.31
C ASP A 158 1.56 -6.85 -13.31
N SER A 159 1.70 -7.96 -14.07
CA SER A 159 2.57 -8.00 -15.25
C SER A 159 1.92 -7.19 -16.36
N THR A 160 2.33 -5.96 -16.53
CA THR A 160 1.85 -5.08 -17.58
C THR A 160 3.00 -4.76 -18.53
N ILE A 161 2.71 -4.66 -19.82
CA ILE A 161 3.65 -4.14 -20.80
C ILE A 161 3.43 -2.63 -20.89
N LEU A 162 4.45 -1.86 -20.60
CA LEU A 162 4.45 -0.41 -20.73
C LEU A 162 5.32 -0.03 -21.92
N GLY A 163 4.70 0.09 -23.10
CA GLY A 163 5.46 0.19 -24.35
C GLY A 163 6.28 -1.07 -24.58
N ASP A 164 7.62 -0.91 -24.65
CA ASP A 164 8.57 -2.01 -24.83
C ASP A 164 9.07 -2.60 -23.48
N TYR A 165 8.61 -2.05 -22.34
CA TYR A 165 9.09 -2.44 -21.02
C TYR A 165 8.10 -3.37 -20.30
N GLN A 166 8.62 -4.44 -19.73
CA GLN A 166 7.84 -5.36 -18.94
C GLN A 166 7.95 -5.02 -17.46
N ILE A 167 6.79 -4.82 -16.80
CA ILE A 167 6.71 -4.66 -15.35
C ILE A 167 6.67 -6.05 -14.72
N ASN A 168 7.56 -6.32 -13.77
CA ASN A 168 7.54 -7.56 -13.01
C ASN A 168 6.42 -7.52 -11.97
N LYS A 169 5.53 -8.52 -12.04
CA LYS A 169 4.50 -8.68 -11.02
C LYS A 169 5.12 -9.10 -9.70
N VAL A 170 4.77 -8.37 -8.64
CA VAL A 170 5.25 -8.65 -7.28
C VAL A 170 4.05 -8.76 -6.34
N SER A 171 4.03 -9.83 -5.53
CA SER A 171 3.12 -9.96 -4.39
C SER A 171 3.74 -9.29 -3.17
N LEU A 172 2.93 -8.63 -2.35
CA LEU A 172 3.44 -7.92 -1.17
C LEU A 172 4.07 -8.87 -0.15
N ASN A 173 5.31 -8.60 0.22
CA ASN A 173 5.97 -9.26 1.35
C ASN A 173 5.68 -8.48 2.63
N ILE A 174 4.60 -8.86 3.31
CA ILE A 174 4.10 -8.16 4.50
C ILE A 174 5.16 -8.10 5.61
N LEU A 175 5.97 -9.13 5.79
CA LEU A 175 7.00 -9.14 6.82
C LEU A 175 8.13 -8.13 6.52
N ASN A 176 8.59 -8.05 5.27
CA ASN A 176 9.57 -7.04 4.87
C ASN A 176 9.02 -5.62 5.06
N ILE A 177 7.77 -5.41 4.67
CA ILE A 177 7.08 -4.11 4.84
C ILE A 177 7.05 -3.73 6.31
N ILE A 178 6.54 -4.60 7.19
CA ILE A 178 6.45 -4.32 8.62
C ILE A 178 7.84 -4.10 9.23
N ASN A 179 8.84 -4.88 8.86
CA ASN A 179 10.21 -4.72 9.35
C ASN A 179 10.82 -3.37 8.96
N TYR A 180 10.52 -2.87 7.75
CA TYR A 180 10.96 -1.55 7.33
C TYR A 180 10.26 -0.42 8.10
N TYR A 181 8.93 -0.58 8.36
CA TYR A 181 8.11 0.47 8.97
C TYR A 181 8.04 0.43 10.50
N LYS A 182 8.56 -0.61 11.17
CA LYS A 182 8.42 -0.80 12.64
C LYS A 182 8.94 0.36 13.48
N ASP A 183 10.02 1.02 13.00
CA ASP A 183 10.68 2.13 13.69
C ASP A 183 10.36 3.49 13.06
N LYS A 184 9.42 3.54 12.09
CA LYS A 184 8.98 4.79 11.46
C LYS A 184 7.94 5.51 12.33
N GLU A 185 7.82 6.83 12.09
CA GLU A 185 6.89 7.67 12.81
C GLU A 185 5.45 7.18 12.69
N LYS A 186 4.78 7.09 13.84
CA LYS A 186 3.36 6.78 13.92
C LYS A 186 2.55 8.06 13.87
N VAL A 187 1.37 7.97 13.27
CA VAL A 187 0.43 9.07 13.15
C VAL A 187 -0.76 8.82 14.05
N ASN A 188 -1.14 9.83 14.81
CA ASN A 188 -2.34 9.75 15.62
C ASN A 188 -3.55 9.36 14.77
N TYR A 189 -4.35 8.42 15.25
CA TYR A 189 -5.49 7.87 14.52
C TYR A 189 -6.50 8.93 14.04
N PHE A 190 -6.62 10.10 14.66
CA PHE A 190 -7.46 11.18 14.14
C PHE A 190 -6.83 11.91 12.96
N LYS A 191 -5.51 11.99 12.89
CA LYS A 191 -4.76 12.78 11.90
C LYS A 191 -4.46 12.02 10.61
N LEU A 192 -4.48 10.68 10.62
CA LEU A 192 -4.19 9.91 9.42
C LEU A 192 -5.19 10.23 8.31
N VAL A 193 -4.66 10.50 7.12
CA VAL A 193 -5.43 10.72 5.90
C VAL A 193 -4.83 9.90 4.75
N PRO A 194 -5.63 9.57 3.72
CA PRO A 194 -5.09 8.98 2.51
C PRO A 194 -4.09 9.91 1.82
N ASN A 195 -3.02 9.33 1.27
CA ASN A 195 -2.04 10.04 0.45
C ASN A 195 -2.50 10.05 -1.02
N TYR A 196 -3.12 11.15 -1.42
CA TYR A 196 -3.59 11.34 -2.79
C TYR A 196 -2.52 12.08 -3.61
N LEU A 197 -1.82 11.36 -4.49
CA LEU A 197 -0.88 11.98 -5.45
C LEU A 197 -1.62 12.64 -6.63
N LYS A 198 -2.88 12.29 -6.83
CA LYS A 198 -3.79 12.89 -7.80
C LYS A 198 -5.01 13.46 -7.08
N LEU A 199 -5.44 14.66 -7.48
CA LEU A 199 -6.71 15.22 -7.00
C LEU A 199 -7.89 14.37 -7.47
N PRO A 200 -8.97 14.27 -6.69
CA PRO A 200 -10.20 13.64 -7.14
C PRO A 200 -10.71 14.27 -8.44
N GLN A 201 -11.21 13.45 -9.39
CA GLN A 201 -11.71 13.89 -10.69
C GLN A 201 -12.69 15.08 -10.58
N ALA A 202 -13.57 15.03 -9.58
CA ALA A 202 -14.54 16.11 -9.34
C ALA A 202 -13.93 17.47 -8.97
N ILE A 203 -12.66 17.50 -8.52
CA ILE A 203 -11.93 18.73 -8.25
C ILE A 203 -11.18 19.18 -9.49
N GLU A 204 -10.62 18.24 -10.26
CA GLU A 204 -9.96 18.56 -11.55
C GLU A 204 -10.95 19.18 -12.55
N ASP A 205 -12.18 18.65 -12.61
CA ASP A 205 -13.23 19.13 -13.52
C ASP A 205 -13.80 20.50 -13.14
N LYS A 206 -13.63 20.92 -11.86
CA LYS A 206 -14.00 22.29 -11.42
C LYS A 206 -12.94 23.35 -11.70
N ASN A 207 -11.71 22.92 -11.99
CA ASN A 207 -10.59 23.81 -12.26
C ASN A 207 -10.30 23.96 -13.77
N LYS A 208 -11.13 23.37 -14.62
CA LYS A 208 -11.20 23.56 -16.08
C LYS A 208 -12.32 24.52 -16.45
#